data_041bd6b4f0ccc6b553a6f5fe57eb67f9
#
_entry.id   041bd6b4f0ccc6b553a6f5fe57eb67f9
#
_cell.length_a   1.000
_cell.length_b   1.000
_cell.length_c   1.000
_cell.angle_alpha   90.00
_cell.angle_beta   90.00
_cell.angle_gamma   90.00
#
_symmetry.space_group_name_H-M   'P 1'
#
loop_
_entity.id
_entity.type
_entity.pdbx_description
1 polymer ?
#
loop_
_entity_poly.entity_id
_entity_poly.type
_entity_poly.pdbx_seq_one_letter_code
_entity_poly.pdbx_strand_id
1 'polypeptide(L)'
;MKPLLLAAALLSLGATTAQAVDNYTLGADSTNRALGVLKGRVETFEFNESKVFPGTSRQGWIYIPAQYDGSKPAALMVFQDGHEYVREGGSQRVPIVLDNLIARGEMPVTIALFLNPGHRGSGTPGANGWSDRNNRSFEYDSLSSDYARFLIDEVIPFATTQYKVRISDDPEMRGIAGMSSGAICAFTVAWERPDHFRKVLSQIGSFTNIRGGHAYPALIRKTERKPLRVFLQDGVNDLNNLHGDWPLANRTMASALTFAGYDTQFVMGDGAHNGKHGGVILPDSLRWLWRPTMRPPAPSNNNWNGDEALNKILAGGGTEAPWELVGDNFGFTDGACGDAQGNFYFSDLPKGMIYRVAVGATKAEPWLTKGPKISGLKFGPDGQLYAATQGEAPKIVTIDPATQAIRDVATGVKPNDLIVSKAGWIYFTDTGAGQVQAVPIGAKSLSRPRTVAGGITSPNGIALSPKHDFLYVSEYGGTNVWSFAIAADGSLTAGERSMTLVVPSGKKDSGGDGSTVDALGRLYVTSHAGVQMFDWIGRLGGVIAKPRPDKGVYSCVFAGPGNAYLYVCGGDAVHRRKTLTQAP
;
A
#
# COMPACT_ATOMS: atom_id res chain seq x y z
N MET A 1 -43.63 -59.36 26.01
CA MET A 1 -42.96 -58.04 25.93
C MET A 1 -42.68 -57.76 24.44
N LYS A 2 -43.41 -56.81 23.86
CA LYS A 2 -43.21 -56.39 22.46
C LYS A 2 -42.31 -55.14 22.45
N PRO A 3 -41.30 -55.01 21.55
CA PRO A 3 -40.55 -53.78 21.44
C PRO A 3 -41.31 -52.72 20.59
N LEU A 4 -41.42 -51.52 21.10
CA LEU A 4 -41.88 -50.34 20.37
C LEU A 4 -40.81 -49.92 19.35
N LEU A 5 -41.20 -49.87 18.10
CA LEU A 5 -40.42 -49.18 17.04
C LEU A 5 -40.76 -47.68 17.10
N LEU A 6 -39.74 -46.84 17.41
CA LEU A 6 -39.80 -45.41 17.27
C LEU A 6 -39.42 -45.05 15.82
N ALA A 7 -40.39 -44.55 15.05
CA ALA A 7 -40.12 -44.00 13.72
C ALA A 7 -39.67 -42.54 13.88
N ALA A 8 -38.40 -42.29 13.60
CA ALA A 8 -37.86 -40.92 13.47
C ALA A 8 -38.23 -40.36 12.10
N ALA A 9 -39.15 -39.41 12.06
CA ALA A 9 -39.43 -38.62 10.87
C ALA A 9 -38.30 -37.62 10.64
N LEU A 10 -37.44 -37.88 9.63
CA LEU A 10 -36.52 -36.89 9.12
C LEU A 10 -37.31 -35.82 8.35
N LEU A 11 -37.51 -34.66 8.98
CA LEU A 11 -37.88 -33.44 8.28
C LEU A 11 -36.67 -32.99 7.46
N SER A 12 -36.66 -33.27 6.17
CA SER A 12 -35.78 -32.61 5.21
C SER A 12 -36.25 -31.16 5.06
N LEU A 13 -35.60 -30.23 5.76
CA LEU A 13 -35.65 -28.82 5.42
C LEU A 13 -34.96 -28.69 4.03
N GLY A 14 -35.76 -28.68 2.98
CA GLY A 14 -35.31 -28.22 1.67
C GLY A 14 -34.85 -26.77 1.79
N ALA A 15 -33.55 -26.53 1.76
CA ALA A 15 -33.04 -25.18 1.52
C ALA A 15 -33.53 -24.78 0.12
N THR A 16 -34.62 -24.00 0.06
CA THR A 16 -34.98 -23.29 -1.15
C THR A 16 -33.85 -22.32 -1.41
N THR A 17 -32.98 -22.63 -2.37
CA THR A 17 -32.06 -21.64 -2.94
C THR A 17 -32.93 -20.52 -3.48
N ALA A 18 -32.88 -19.37 -2.84
CA ALA A 18 -33.53 -18.18 -3.32
C ALA A 18 -32.96 -17.92 -4.73
N GLN A 19 -33.82 -18.07 -5.74
CA GLN A 19 -33.42 -17.83 -7.11
C GLN A 19 -33.24 -16.32 -7.26
N ALA A 20 -32.09 -15.88 -7.79
CA ALA A 20 -31.81 -14.48 -8.00
C ALA A 20 -32.97 -13.81 -8.76
N VAL A 21 -33.54 -12.75 -8.21
CA VAL A 21 -34.60 -11.99 -8.85
C VAL A 21 -33.94 -10.96 -9.76
N ASP A 22 -33.45 -11.38 -10.92
CA ASP A 22 -32.83 -10.51 -11.93
C ASP A 22 -33.85 -9.68 -12.73
N ASN A 23 -34.90 -9.22 -12.08
CA ASN A 23 -35.98 -8.48 -12.74
C ASN A 23 -35.74 -6.95 -12.71
N TYR A 24 -34.63 -6.56 -13.31
CA TYR A 24 -34.20 -5.16 -13.38
C TYR A 24 -34.55 -4.54 -14.74
N THR A 25 -35.37 -3.48 -14.75
CA THR A 25 -35.78 -2.74 -15.95
C THR A 25 -35.07 -1.40 -15.98
N LEU A 26 -34.37 -1.13 -17.09
CA LEU A 26 -33.67 0.14 -17.30
C LEU A 26 -34.63 1.32 -17.35
N GLY A 27 -34.29 2.40 -16.64
CA GLY A 27 -35.03 3.67 -16.68
C GLY A 27 -34.80 4.47 -17.96
N ALA A 28 -35.52 5.59 -18.07
CA ALA A 28 -35.49 6.46 -19.26
C ALA A 28 -34.08 6.95 -19.61
N ASP A 29 -33.26 7.28 -18.61
CA ASP A 29 -31.91 7.80 -18.81
C ASP A 29 -30.96 6.79 -19.45
N SER A 30 -31.25 5.49 -19.35
CA SER A 30 -30.45 4.40 -19.92
C SER A 30 -31.06 3.82 -21.21
N THR A 31 -32.35 4.04 -21.47
CA THR A 31 -33.06 3.44 -22.64
C THR A 31 -33.04 4.32 -23.86
N ASN A 32 -33.22 5.63 -23.70
CA ASN A 32 -33.32 6.59 -24.79
C ASN A 32 -32.60 7.90 -24.44
N ARG A 33 -32.12 8.58 -25.46
CA ARG A 33 -31.74 9.99 -25.34
C ARG A 33 -32.99 10.84 -25.19
N ALA A 34 -33.00 11.75 -24.23
CA ALA A 34 -34.11 12.69 -24.08
C ALA A 34 -34.27 13.58 -25.32
N LEU A 35 -35.45 14.12 -25.52
CA LEU A 35 -35.72 14.98 -26.67
C LEU A 35 -34.75 16.17 -26.73
N GLY A 36 -34.09 16.37 -27.86
CA GLY A 36 -33.09 17.43 -28.07
C GLY A 36 -31.68 17.09 -27.57
N VAL A 37 -31.47 15.95 -26.93
CA VAL A 37 -30.13 15.51 -26.54
C VAL A 37 -29.36 14.98 -27.74
N LEU A 38 -28.22 15.62 -28.02
CA LEU A 38 -27.33 15.22 -29.11
C LEU A 38 -26.56 13.97 -28.75
N LYS A 39 -26.37 13.08 -29.71
CA LYS A 39 -25.57 11.87 -29.57
C LYS A 39 -24.09 12.19 -29.62
N GLY A 40 -23.34 11.76 -28.62
CA GLY A 40 -21.87 11.73 -28.65
C GLY A 40 -21.36 10.69 -29.67
N ARG A 41 -20.13 10.86 -30.11
CA ARG A 41 -19.47 9.89 -31.00
C ARG A 41 -18.73 8.83 -30.24
N VAL A 42 -18.77 7.59 -30.71
CA VAL A 42 -18.00 6.46 -30.21
C VAL A 42 -17.11 5.97 -31.35
N GLU A 43 -15.80 5.87 -31.05
CA GLU A 43 -14.82 5.36 -32.01
C GLU A 43 -14.06 4.18 -31.39
N THR A 44 -13.77 3.17 -32.20
CA THR A 44 -13.03 1.96 -31.78
C THR A 44 -11.55 2.14 -32.05
N PHE A 45 -10.71 1.63 -31.16
CA PHE A 45 -9.27 1.55 -31.39
C PHE A 45 -8.69 0.21 -30.91
N GLU A 46 -7.53 -0.10 -31.42
CA GLU A 46 -6.68 -1.18 -30.89
C GLU A 46 -5.44 -0.58 -30.27
N PHE A 47 -4.98 -1.19 -29.18
CA PHE A 47 -3.76 -0.80 -28.49
C PHE A 47 -2.88 -2.03 -28.26
N ASN A 48 -1.78 -2.13 -29.03
CA ASN A 48 -0.96 -3.33 -29.15
C ASN A 48 0.52 -3.10 -28.75
N GLU A 49 0.87 -1.88 -28.30
CA GLU A 49 2.25 -1.47 -28.05
C GLU A 49 2.53 -1.16 -26.57
N SER A 50 1.82 -1.87 -25.66
CA SER A 50 2.02 -1.64 -24.24
C SER A 50 3.42 -2.05 -23.77
N LYS A 51 4.11 -1.14 -23.10
CA LYS A 51 5.38 -1.40 -22.42
C LYS A 51 5.18 -1.98 -21.02
N VAL A 52 4.08 -1.61 -20.37
CA VAL A 52 3.71 -2.13 -19.04
C VAL A 52 3.23 -3.59 -19.16
N PHE A 53 2.46 -3.90 -20.19
CA PHE A 53 1.97 -5.25 -20.49
C PHE A 53 2.44 -5.71 -21.87
N PRO A 54 3.75 -5.98 -22.06
CA PRO A 54 4.31 -6.29 -23.36
C PRO A 54 3.71 -7.59 -23.95
N GLY A 55 3.52 -7.59 -25.28
CA GLY A 55 2.97 -8.72 -26.01
C GLY A 55 1.46 -8.90 -25.85
N THR A 56 0.76 -7.88 -25.36
CA THR A 56 -0.71 -7.87 -25.31
C THR A 56 -1.29 -7.02 -26.42
N SER A 57 -2.38 -7.50 -27.01
CA SER A 57 -3.28 -6.72 -27.87
C SER A 57 -4.60 -6.48 -27.16
N ARG A 58 -5.22 -5.31 -27.37
CA ARG A 58 -6.50 -5.02 -26.76
C ARG A 58 -7.34 -4.10 -27.60
N GLN A 59 -8.65 -4.33 -27.57
CA GLN A 59 -9.63 -3.44 -28.15
C GLN A 59 -10.10 -2.42 -27.10
N GLY A 60 -10.28 -1.19 -27.53
CA GLY A 60 -10.85 -0.13 -26.74
C GLY A 60 -11.78 0.76 -27.56
N TRP A 61 -12.52 1.60 -26.86
CA TRP A 61 -13.39 2.62 -27.47
C TRP A 61 -13.20 3.93 -26.72
N ILE A 62 -13.34 5.02 -27.48
CA ILE A 62 -13.46 6.36 -26.92
C ILE A 62 -14.85 6.89 -27.22
N TYR A 63 -15.51 7.43 -26.20
CA TYR A 63 -16.71 8.23 -26.34
C TYR A 63 -16.36 9.70 -26.13
N ILE A 64 -16.79 10.55 -27.05
CA ILE A 64 -16.62 12.00 -27.00
C ILE A 64 -18.01 12.62 -27.07
N PRO A 65 -18.45 13.32 -25.99
CA PRO A 65 -19.80 13.92 -25.97
C PRO A 65 -19.97 15.03 -26.99
N ALA A 66 -21.18 15.23 -27.46
CA ALA A 66 -21.48 16.28 -28.45
C ALA A 66 -21.19 17.70 -27.94
N GLN A 67 -21.17 17.90 -26.63
CA GLN A 67 -20.85 19.17 -25.96
C GLN A 67 -19.34 19.46 -25.86
N TYR A 68 -18.49 18.52 -26.26
CA TYR A 68 -17.04 18.74 -26.24
C TYR A 68 -16.59 19.47 -27.51
N ASP A 69 -16.13 20.71 -27.35
CA ASP A 69 -15.64 21.59 -28.44
C ASP A 69 -14.12 21.81 -28.45
N GLY A 70 -13.41 21.21 -27.50
CA GLY A 70 -11.95 21.35 -27.33
C GLY A 70 -11.51 22.65 -26.66
N SER A 71 -12.39 23.58 -26.33
CA SER A 71 -12.03 24.85 -25.67
C SER A 71 -11.49 24.66 -24.27
N LYS A 72 -11.99 23.67 -23.54
CA LYS A 72 -11.55 23.29 -22.20
C LYS A 72 -11.22 21.80 -22.12
N PRO A 73 -10.28 21.39 -21.24
CA PRO A 73 -10.08 19.98 -20.95
C PRO A 73 -11.36 19.34 -20.39
N ALA A 74 -11.72 18.16 -20.91
CA ALA A 74 -12.86 17.39 -20.45
C ALA A 74 -12.52 16.57 -19.20
N ALA A 75 -13.51 16.20 -18.41
CA ALA A 75 -13.38 15.15 -17.41
C ALA A 75 -13.14 13.79 -18.09
N LEU A 76 -12.62 12.83 -17.36
CA LEU A 76 -12.36 11.48 -17.84
C LEU A 76 -13.13 10.44 -17.00
N MET A 77 -13.72 9.46 -17.69
CA MET A 77 -14.20 8.23 -17.06
C MET A 77 -13.63 7.02 -17.82
N VAL A 78 -12.99 6.08 -17.10
CA VAL A 78 -12.44 4.86 -17.69
C VAL A 78 -13.29 3.67 -17.23
N PHE A 79 -13.71 2.82 -18.18
CA PHE A 79 -14.53 1.64 -17.92
C PHE A 79 -13.74 0.37 -18.28
N GLN A 80 -13.55 -0.51 -17.30
CA GLN A 80 -12.91 -1.82 -17.48
C GLN A 80 -13.93 -2.82 -18.06
N ASP A 81 -13.48 -3.82 -18.83
CA ASP A 81 -14.35 -4.66 -19.65
C ASP A 81 -15.24 -3.83 -20.56
N GLY A 82 -14.62 -2.93 -21.31
CA GLY A 82 -15.25 -1.84 -22.06
C GLY A 82 -16.40 -2.26 -22.97
N HIS A 83 -16.33 -3.48 -23.53
CA HIS A 83 -17.39 -4.04 -24.38
C HIS A 83 -18.73 -4.20 -23.66
N GLU A 84 -18.76 -4.37 -22.33
CA GLU A 84 -20.00 -4.45 -21.55
C GLU A 84 -20.65 -3.07 -21.36
N TYR A 85 -19.86 -2.02 -21.31
CA TYR A 85 -20.33 -0.68 -21.03
C TYR A 85 -20.67 0.14 -22.26
N VAL A 86 -19.95 -0.06 -23.38
CA VAL A 86 -20.08 0.77 -24.57
C VAL A 86 -21.33 0.46 -25.42
N ARG A 87 -21.87 -0.76 -25.32
CA ARG A 87 -23.01 -1.20 -26.16
C ARG A 87 -24.31 -0.53 -25.77
N GLU A 88 -24.99 0.12 -26.74
CA GLU A 88 -26.29 0.74 -26.50
C GLU A 88 -27.43 -0.28 -26.32
N GLY A 89 -27.24 -1.54 -26.66
CA GLY A 89 -28.20 -2.64 -26.43
C GLY A 89 -27.88 -3.49 -25.18
N GLY A 90 -26.81 -3.18 -24.44
CA GLY A 90 -26.39 -3.92 -23.25
C GLY A 90 -27.16 -3.53 -21.97
N SER A 91 -26.69 -4.02 -20.84
CA SER A 91 -27.22 -3.67 -19.52
C SER A 91 -26.77 -2.30 -19.05
N GLN A 92 -25.58 -1.82 -19.42
CA GLN A 92 -24.97 -0.60 -18.91
C GLN A 92 -25.28 0.64 -19.77
N ARG A 93 -25.20 0.53 -21.10
CA ARG A 93 -25.57 1.58 -22.08
C ARG A 93 -24.94 2.96 -21.79
N VAL A 94 -23.70 2.98 -21.36
CA VAL A 94 -23.00 4.18 -20.90
C VAL A 94 -23.09 5.36 -21.87
N PRO A 95 -22.93 5.20 -23.21
CA PRO A 95 -23.05 6.34 -24.13
C PRO A 95 -24.39 7.07 -24.03
N ILE A 96 -25.52 6.35 -23.89
CA ILE A 96 -26.83 6.94 -23.73
C ILE A 96 -26.94 7.70 -22.40
N VAL A 97 -26.45 7.07 -21.31
CA VAL A 97 -26.48 7.67 -19.98
C VAL A 97 -25.65 8.95 -19.95
N LEU A 98 -24.43 8.92 -20.51
CA LEU A 98 -23.56 10.10 -20.56
C LEU A 98 -24.16 11.23 -21.37
N ASP A 99 -24.75 10.95 -22.56
CA ASP A 99 -25.42 11.95 -23.37
C ASP A 99 -26.52 12.67 -22.57
N ASN A 100 -27.35 11.92 -21.83
CA ASN A 100 -28.42 12.46 -21.04
C ASN A 100 -27.95 13.29 -19.85
N LEU A 101 -27.00 12.75 -19.07
CA LEU A 101 -26.51 13.43 -17.86
C LEU A 101 -25.70 14.69 -18.18
N ILE A 102 -24.84 14.64 -19.20
CA ILE A 102 -24.04 15.79 -19.62
C ILE A 102 -24.94 16.90 -20.19
N ALA A 103 -25.92 16.53 -21.02
CA ALA A 103 -26.86 17.52 -21.61
C ALA A 103 -27.67 18.27 -20.53
N ARG A 104 -27.97 17.62 -19.40
CA ARG A 104 -28.70 18.24 -18.28
C ARG A 104 -27.77 18.95 -17.27
N GLY A 105 -26.44 18.89 -17.45
CA GLY A 105 -25.49 19.47 -16.52
C GLY A 105 -25.40 18.70 -15.18
N GLU A 106 -25.85 17.44 -15.14
CA GLU A 106 -25.82 16.58 -13.94
C GLU A 106 -24.44 15.94 -13.73
N MET A 107 -23.59 16.02 -14.74
CA MET A 107 -22.16 15.71 -14.67
C MET A 107 -21.39 16.62 -15.65
N PRO A 108 -20.08 16.82 -15.46
CA PRO A 108 -19.27 17.64 -16.37
C PRO A 108 -19.19 17.01 -17.77
N VAL A 109 -18.78 17.81 -18.76
CA VAL A 109 -18.41 17.31 -20.10
C VAL A 109 -17.30 16.26 -19.90
N THR A 110 -17.61 14.99 -20.15
CA THR A 110 -16.78 13.83 -19.81
C THR A 110 -16.49 12.99 -21.04
N ILE A 111 -15.22 12.81 -21.35
CA ILE A 111 -14.74 11.80 -22.31
C ILE A 111 -14.69 10.46 -21.59
N ALA A 112 -15.16 9.38 -22.24
CA ALA A 112 -15.06 8.05 -21.68
C ALA A 112 -14.14 7.15 -22.51
N LEU A 113 -13.28 6.40 -21.82
CA LEU A 113 -12.47 5.33 -22.39
C LEU A 113 -13.03 3.99 -21.92
N PHE A 114 -13.27 3.09 -22.84
CA PHE A 114 -13.73 1.73 -22.59
C PHE A 114 -12.63 0.78 -23.00
N LEU A 115 -12.12 0.00 -22.07
CA LEU A 115 -10.94 -0.84 -22.30
C LEU A 115 -11.23 -2.29 -21.99
N ASN A 116 -10.94 -3.15 -22.94
CA ASN A 116 -10.88 -4.58 -22.69
C ASN A 116 -9.52 -4.97 -22.08
N PRO A 117 -9.44 -6.08 -21.33
CA PRO A 117 -8.16 -6.62 -20.89
C PRO A 117 -7.29 -7.03 -22.07
N GLY A 118 -5.99 -7.07 -21.86
CA GLY A 118 -5.04 -7.51 -22.87
C GLY A 118 -5.20 -8.98 -23.22
N HIS A 119 -5.00 -9.31 -24.48
CA HIS A 119 -4.96 -10.68 -25.02
C HIS A 119 -3.54 -11.03 -25.45
N ARG A 120 -3.03 -12.18 -25.04
CA ARG A 120 -1.67 -12.65 -25.37
C ARG A 120 -1.62 -13.72 -26.47
N GLY A 121 -2.72 -14.03 -27.12
CA GLY A 121 -2.78 -15.01 -28.21
C GLY A 121 -2.49 -14.40 -29.58
N SER A 122 -2.25 -15.25 -30.59
CA SER A 122 -2.26 -14.86 -32.00
C SER A 122 -3.70 -14.63 -32.45
N GLY A 123 -3.97 -13.45 -33.02
CA GLY A 123 -5.28 -13.07 -33.54
C GLY A 123 -5.94 -11.94 -32.79
N THR A 124 -7.03 -11.44 -33.35
CA THR A 124 -7.83 -10.37 -32.74
C THR A 124 -8.55 -10.93 -31.50
N PRO A 125 -8.52 -10.24 -30.35
CA PRO A 125 -9.34 -10.63 -29.21
C PRO A 125 -10.79 -10.84 -29.64
N GLY A 126 -11.42 -11.94 -29.21
CA GLY A 126 -12.84 -12.17 -29.51
C GLY A 126 -13.68 -10.98 -29.07
N ALA A 127 -14.83 -10.77 -29.72
CA ALA A 127 -15.74 -9.63 -29.48
C ALA A 127 -16.14 -9.44 -28.01
N ASN A 128 -15.95 -10.45 -27.16
CA ASN A 128 -16.25 -10.44 -25.73
C ASN A 128 -15.07 -10.01 -24.83
N GLY A 129 -13.88 -9.71 -25.39
CA GLY A 129 -12.70 -9.27 -24.62
C GLY A 129 -12.14 -10.26 -23.59
N TRP A 130 -12.72 -11.43 -23.43
CA TRP A 130 -12.40 -12.39 -22.34
C TRP A 130 -11.75 -13.68 -22.83
N SER A 131 -11.22 -13.68 -24.04
CA SER A 131 -10.56 -14.86 -24.60
C SER A 131 -9.32 -15.30 -23.83
N ASP A 132 -8.70 -14.40 -23.09
CA ASP A 132 -7.56 -14.67 -22.22
C ASP A 132 -7.89 -14.33 -20.75
N ARG A 133 -8.61 -15.25 -20.10
CA ARG A 133 -9.02 -15.10 -18.69
C ARG A 133 -7.83 -15.01 -17.75
N ASN A 134 -6.73 -15.70 -18.03
CA ASN A 134 -5.53 -15.67 -17.20
C ASN A 134 -4.86 -14.30 -17.26
N ASN A 135 -4.74 -13.71 -18.45
CA ASN A 135 -4.20 -12.37 -18.61
C ASN A 135 -5.13 -11.30 -18.02
N ARG A 136 -6.46 -11.44 -18.20
CA ARG A 136 -7.44 -10.55 -17.55
C ARG A 136 -7.27 -10.54 -16.04
N SER A 137 -7.18 -11.71 -15.40
CA SER A 137 -6.94 -11.80 -13.96
C SER A 137 -5.58 -11.24 -13.56
N PHE A 138 -4.55 -11.45 -14.37
CA PHE A 138 -3.23 -10.87 -14.11
C PHE A 138 -3.26 -9.33 -14.15
N GLU A 139 -3.91 -8.73 -15.13
CA GLU A 139 -4.00 -7.27 -15.25
C GLU A 139 -4.93 -6.64 -14.20
N TYR A 140 -6.09 -7.27 -13.92
CA TYR A 140 -7.16 -6.66 -13.15
C TYR A 140 -7.15 -7.00 -11.66
N ASP A 141 -6.82 -8.25 -11.31
CA ASP A 141 -6.87 -8.69 -9.91
C ASP A 141 -5.53 -8.50 -9.18
N SER A 142 -4.46 -8.11 -9.87
CA SER A 142 -3.16 -7.83 -9.24
C SER A 142 -3.19 -6.52 -8.46
N LEU A 143 -2.80 -6.59 -7.19
CA LEU A 143 -2.75 -5.41 -6.30
C LEU A 143 -1.43 -4.65 -6.49
N SER A 144 -1.27 -4.02 -7.65
CA SER A 144 -0.07 -3.25 -7.99
C SER A 144 -0.41 -1.95 -8.73
N SER A 145 0.56 -1.05 -8.84
CA SER A 145 0.42 0.17 -9.63
C SER A 145 0.52 -0.04 -11.15
N ASP A 146 0.75 -1.27 -11.62
CA ASP A 146 1.03 -1.54 -13.03
C ASP A 146 -0.12 -1.10 -13.95
N TYR A 147 -1.35 -1.45 -13.59
CA TYR A 147 -2.49 -1.05 -14.41
C TYR A 147 -2.73 0.47 -14.38
N ALA A 148 -2.46 1.12 -13.25
CA ALA A 148 -2.50 2.58 -13.18
C ALA A 148 -1.44 3.23 -14.07
N ARG A 149 -0.20 2.71 -14.09
CA ARG A 149 0.87 3.17 -15.00
C ARG A 149 0.47 2.96 -16.46
N PHE A 150 -0.07 1.79 -16.80
CA PHE A 150 -0.58 1.51 -18.13
C PHE A 150 -1.61 2.57 -18.59
N LEU A 151 -2.58 2.92 -17.75
CA LEU A 151 -3.56 3.97 -18.09
C LEU A 151 -2.91 5.34 -18.23
N ILE A 152 -2.08 5.74 -17.27
CA ILE A 152 -1.55 7.10 -17.15
C ILE A 152 -0.45 7.36 -18.18
N ASP A 153 0.46 6.40 -18.34
CA ASP A 153 1.67 6.60 -19.14
C ASP A 153 1.48 6.19 -20.62
N GLU A 154 0.46 5.35 -20.91
CA GLU A 154 0.27 4.79 -22.26
C GLU A 154 -1.10 5.12 -22.86
N VAL A 155 -2.21 4.67 -22.24
CA VAL A 155 -3.55 4.76 -22.87
C VAL A 155 -4.08 6.19 -22.95
N ILE A 156 -3.97 6.97 -21.87
CA ILE A 156 -4.46 8.36 -21.87
C ILE A 156 -3.66 9.22 -22.85
N PRO A 157 -2.31 9.19 -22.90
CA PRO A 157 -1.53 9.89 -23.91
C PRO A 157 -1.85 9.44 -25.35
N PHE A 158 -2.01 8.13 -25.57
CA PHE A 158 -2.44 7.60 -26.87
C PHE A 158 -3.78 8.20 -27.30
N ALA A 159 -4.81 8.12 -26.44
CA ALA A 159 -6.15 8.61 -26.76
C ALA A 159 -6.16 10.13 -26.99
N THR A 160 -5.45 10.91 -26.17
CA THR A 160 -5.38 12.37 -26.35
C THR A 160 -4.72 12.76 -27.67
N THR A 161 -3.69 12.05 -28.09
CA THR A 161 -2.98 12.29 -29.35
C THR A 161 -3.80 11.84 -30.56
N GLN A 162 -4.27 10.60 -30.54
CA GLN A 162 -4.99 9.97 -31.64
C GLN A 162 -6.30 10.71 -31.98
N TYR A 163 -7.06 11.09 -30.96
CA TYR A 163 -8.38 11.72 -31.12
C TYR A 163 -8.37 13.25 -31.00
N LYS A 164 -7.18 13.83 -30.77
CA LYS A 164 -6.96 15.29 -30.62
C LYS A 164 -7.89 15.88 -29.55
N VAL A 165 -7.99 15.20 -28.41
CA VAL A 165 -8.81 15.62 -27.27
C VAL A 165 -7.92 16.07 -26.11
N ARG A 166 -8.47 16.95 -25.27
CA ARG A 166 -7.83 17.43 -24.04
C ARG A 166 -8.56 16.86 -22.84
N ILE A 167 -7.86 16.11 -22.00
CA ILE A 167 -8.36 15.53 -20.75
C ILE A 167 -7.78 16.32 -19.59
N SER A 168 -8.58 16.60 -18.59
CA SER A 168 -8.16 17.32 -17.39
C SER A 168 -7.11 16.54 -16.60
N ASP A 169 -6.08 17.22 -16.09
CA ASP A 169 -5.09 16.66 -15.19
C ASP A 169 -5.52 16.70 -13.72
N ASP A 170 -6.62 17.41 -13.42
CA ASP A 170 -7.20 17.42 -12.08
C ASP A 170 -7.74 16.03 -11.72
N PRO A 171 -7.24 15.37 -10.66
CA PRO A 171 -7.70 14.05 -10.24
C PRO A 171 -9.17 14.04 -9.81
N GLU A 172 -9.74 15.18 -9.40
CA GLU A 172 -11.18 15.32 -9.14
C GLU A 172 -12.04 15.24 -10.43
N MET A 173 -11.42 15.44 -11.57
CA MET A 173 -12.07 15.32 -12.88
C MET A 173 -11.81 13.96 -13.52
N ARG A 174 -11.32 12.97 -12.79
CA ARG A 174 -11.03 11.63 -13.31
C ARG A 174 -11.69 10.55 -12.46
N GLY A 175 -12.45 9.69 -13.13
CA GLY A 175 -13.12 8.53 -12.53
C GLY A 175 -12.79 7.24 -13.27
N ILE A 176 -12.99 6.13 -12.59
CA ILE A 176 -12.76 4.79 -13.13
C ILE A 176 -13.83 3.82 -12.63
N ALA A 177 -14.27 2.92 -13.50
CA ALA A 177 -15.36 1.99 -13.24
C ALA A 177 -15.04 0.58 -13.72
N GLY A 178 -15.70 -0.41 -13.13
CA GLY A 178 -15.65 -1.78 -13.59
C GLY A 178 -16.62 -2.69 -12.86
N MET A 179 -16.76 -3.91 -13.39
CA MET A 179 -17.52 -5.02 -12.80
C MET A 179 -16.59 -6.16 -12.43
N SER A 180 -16.88 -6.86 -11.34
CA SER A 180 -16.14 -8.07 -10.94
C SER A 180 -14.64 -7.79 -10.79
N SER A 181 -13.77 -8.50 -11.50
CA SER A 181 -12.33 -8.18 -11.57
C SER A 181 -12.07 -6.76 -12.11
N GLY A 182 -12.90 -6.25 -13.02
CA GLY A 182 -12.81 -4.85 -13.48
C GLY A 182 -13.07 -3.83 -12.36
N ALA A 183 -13.90 -4.18 -11.39
CA ALA A 183 -14.20 -3.31 -10.24
C ALA A 183 -13.03 -3.23 -9.24
N ILE A 184 -12.40 -4.36 -8.92
CA ILE A 184 -11.19 -4.32 -8.08
C ILE A 184 -10.02 -3.64 -8.81
N CYS A 185 -9.89 -3.82 -10.13
CA CYS A 185 -8.95 -3.07 -10.95
C CYS A 185 -9.17 -1.56 -10.82
N ALA A 186 -10.42 -1.09 -10.98
CA ALA A 186 -10.79 0.30 -10.83
C ALA A 186 -10.44 0.85 -9.44
N PHE A 187 -10.74 0.10 -8.40
CA PHE A 187 -10.37 0.48 -7.04
C PHE A 187 -8.85 0.52 -6.85
N THR A 188 -8.12 -0.49 -7.34
CA THR A 188 -6.65 -0.57 -7.25
C THR A 188 -5.98 0.62 -7.94
N VAL A 189 -6.44 1.00 -9.14
CA VAL A 189 -5.91 2.19 -9.86
C VAL A 189 -6.05 3.46 -9.01
N ALA A 190 -7.22 3.72 -8.45
CA ALA A 190 -7.44 4.91 -7.63
C ALA A 190 -6.70 4.81 -6.28
N TRP A 191 -6.61 3.61 -5.71
CA TRP A 191 -5.85 3.36 -4.48
C TRP A 191 -4.37 3.63 -4.65
N GLU A 192 -3.77 3.17 -5.75
CA GLU A 192 -2.34 3.35 -6.04
C GLU A 192 -2.01 4.77 -6.55
N ARG A 193 -2.94 5.39 -7.29
CA ARG A 193 -2.73 6.71 -7.92
C ARG A 193 -3.89 7.69 -7.62
N PRO A 194 -4.10 8.04 -6.33
CA PRO A 194 -5.11 9.04 -5.93
C PRO A 194 -4.78 10.46 -6.41
N ASP A 195 -3.55 10.69 -6.85
CA ASP A 195 -3.08 11.87 -7.54
C ASP A 195 -3.54 11.97 -9.00
N HIS A 196 -4.11 10.88 -9.56
CA HIS A 196 -4.66 10.82 -10.92
C HIS A 196 -6.13 10.44 -10.99
N PHE A 197 -6.63 9.60 -10.07
CA PHE A 197 -8.01 9.12 -10.06
C PHE A 197 -8.58 9.21 -8.65
N ARG A 198 -9.71 9.90 -8.49
CA ARG A 198 -10.36 10.05 -7.18
C ARG A 198 -11.78 9.51 -7.11
N LYS A 199 -12.38 9.12 -8.23
CA LYS A 199 -13.75 8.61 -8.29
C LYS A 199 -13.77 7.16 -8.75
N VAL A 200 -14.38 6.29 -7.96
CA VAL A 200 -14.47 4.85 -8.24
C VAL A 200 -15.92 4.40 -8.28
N LEU A 201 -16.31 3.75 -9.37
CA LEU A 201 -17.57 2.99 -9.48
C LEU A 201 -17.22 1.50 -9.52
N SER A 202 -17.54 0.78 -8.46
CA SER A 202 -17.36 -0.66 -8.32
C SER A 202 -18.70 -1.37 -8.36
N GLN A 203 -18.93 -2.20 -9.35
CA GLN A 203 -20.14 -3.02 -9.48
C GLN A 203 -19.75 -4.49 -9.30
N ILE A 204 -20.46 -5.24 -8.43
CA ILE A 204 -20.20 -6.67 -8.14
C ILE A 204 -18.71 -6.97 -7.94
N GLY A 205 -18.02 -6.15 -7.12
CA GLY A 205 -16.55 -6.12 -7.04
C GLY A 205 -15.92 -7.39 -6.50
N SER A 206 -14.87 -7.88 -7.14
CA SER A 206 -14.12 -9.09 -6.73
C SER A 206 -13.14 -8.81 -5.59
N PHE A 207 -13.62 -8.25 -4.47
CA PHE A 207 -12.79 -8.05 -3.27
C PHE A 207 -12.58 -9.38 -2.50
N THR A 208 -12.44 -10.46 -3.23
CA THR A 208 -12.25 -11.84 -2.79
C THR A 208 -10.83 -12.32 -3.08
N ASN A 209 -10.50 -13.56 -2.70
CA ASN A 209 -9.14 -14.07 -2.84
C ASN A 209 -8.87 -14.69 -4.23
N ILE A 210 -9.08 -13.92 -5.30
CA ILE A 210 -8.59 -14.32 -6.63
C ILE A 210 -7.06 -14.14 -6.70
N ARG A 211 -6.58 -12.93 -6.39
CA ARG A 211 -5.16 -12.56 -6.30
C ARG A 211 -4.87 -11.63 -5.10
N GLY A 212 -5.52 -11.91 -3.96
CA GLY A 212 -5.29 -11.14 -2.74
C GLY A 212 -6.27 -9.99 -2.49
N GLY A 213 -7.32 -9.80 -3.30
CA GLY A 213 -8.28 -8.69 -3.17
C GLY A 213 -8.99 -8.60 -1.83
N HIS A 214 -9.11 -9.71 -1.11
CA HIS A 214 -9.64 -9.79 0.25
C HIS A 214 -8.80 -9.01 1.29
N ALA A 215 -7.58 -8.58 0.94
CA ALA A 215 -6.74 -7.76 1.82
C ALA A 215 -7.20 -6.30 1.93
N TYR A 216 -7.94 -5.77 0.94
CA TYR A 216 -8.31 -4.35 0.91
C TYR A 216 -9.05 -3.84 2.14
N PRO A 217 -10.04 -4.55 2.73
CA PRO A 217 -10.70 -4.06 3.93
C PRO A 217 -9.73 -3.81 5.10
N ALA A 218 -8.74 -4.69 5.26
CA ALA A 218 -7.69 -4.51 6.28
C ALA A 218 -6.73 -3.37 5.92
N LEU A 219 -6.31 -3.27 4.66
CA LEU A 219 -5.46 -2.18 4.17
C LEU A 219 -6.12 -0.82 4.37
N ILE A 220 -7.40 -0.68 3.99
CA ILE A 220 -8.18 0.55 4.17
C ILE A 220 -8.21 0.96 5.65
N ARG A 221 -8.45 0.01 6.55
CA ARG A 221 -8.50 0.26 7.99
C ARG A 221 -7.14 0.63 8.59
N LYS A 222 -6.04 0.16 8.00
CA LYS A 222 -4.66 0.34 8.49
C LYS A 222 -3.88 1.41 7.74
N THR A 223 -4.46 2.07 6.75
CA THR A 223 -3.79 3.09 5.94
C THR A 223 -4.43 4.45 6.17
N GLU A 224 -3.63 5.50 6.11
CA GLU A 224 -4.13 6.87 6.08
C GLU A 224 -5.15 7.04 4.95
N ARG A 225 -6.26 7.77 5.25
CA ARG A 225 -7.33 7.96 4.28
C ARG A 225 -6.84 8.69 3.04
N LYS A 226 -7.01 8.07 1.89
CA LYS A 226 -6.76 8.67 0.58
C LYS A 226 -7.97 9.51 0.14
N PRO A 227 -7.79 10.55 -0.68
CA PRO A 227 -8.88 11.43 -1.12
C PRO A 227 -9.73 10.76 -2.21
N LEU A 228 -10.38 9.65 -1.89
CA LEU A 228 -11.20 8.89 -2.82
C LEU A 228 -12.69 9.02 -2.51
N ARG A 229 -13.51 9.03 -3.56
CA ARG A 229 -14.96 8.86 -3.55
C ARG A 229 -15.28 7.51 -4.18
N VAL A 230 -15.98 6.64 -3.45
CA VAL A 230 -16.19 5.25 -3.85
C VAL A 230 -17.66 4.90 -3.82
N PHE A 231 -18.22 4.54 -4.97
CA PHE A 231 -19.55 3.95 -5.07
C PHE A 231 -19.42 2.45 -5.26
N LEU A 232 -20.03 1.68 -4.38
CA LEU A 232 -20.07 0.23 -4.42
C LEU A 232 -21.49 -0.26 -4.71
N GLN A 233 -21.64 -1.26 -5.58
CA GLN A 233 -22.90 -1.96 -5.82
C GLN A 233 -22.64 -3.46 -5.81
N ASP A 234 -23.57 -4.22 -5.21
CA ASP A 234 -23.56 -5.69 -5.28
C ASP A 234 -24.99 -6.25 -5.15
N GLY A 235 -25.14 -7.56 -5.28
CA GLY A 235 -26.40 -8.30 -5.10
C GLY A 235 -26.29 -9.39 -4.05
N VAL A 236 -27.34 -9.63 -3.28
CA VAL A 236 -27.34 -10.68 -2.23
C VAL A 236 -27.25 -12.10 -2.79
N ASN A 237 -27.55 -12.29 -4.09
CA ASN A 237 -27.44 -13.57 -4.78
C ASN A 237 -26.20 -13.66 -5.67
N ASP A 238 -25.18 -12.84 -5.41
CA ASP A 238 -23.91 -12.89 -6.11
C ASP A 238 -23.12 -14.17 -5.74
N LEU A 239 -21.95 -14.37 -6.37
CA LEU A 239 -21.13 -15.56 -6.24
C LEU A 239 -20.73 -15.86 -4.79
N ASN A 240 -20.80 -17.15 -4.45
CA ASN A 240 -20.14 -17.73 -3.28
C ASN A 240 -19.40 -19.01 -3.75
N ASN A 241 -18.09 -18.98 -3.77
CA ASN A 241 -17.26 -20.07 -4.33
C ASN A 241 -15.89 -20.15 -3.62
N LEU A 242 -14.96 -20.95 -4.19
CA LEU A 242 -13.62 -21.16 -3.62
C LEU A 242 -12.77 -19.89 -3.41
N HIS A 243 -13.10 -18.79 -4.09
CA HIS A 243 -12.38 -17.52 -3.94
C HIS A 243 -12.99 -16.63 -2.83
N GLY A 244 -14.22 -16.91 -2.42
CA GLY A 244 -14.93 -16.18 -1.37
C GLY A 244 -16.42 -15.98 -1.67
N ASP A 245 -17.04 -15.19 -0.81
CA ASP A 245 -18.43 -14.75 -0.88
C ASP A 245 -18.45 -13.27 -1.29
N TRP A 246 -18.94 -12.96 -2.51
CA TRP A 246 -18.94 -11.58 -3.04
C TRP A 246 -19.82 -10.63 -2.24
N PRO A 247 -21.07 -10.97 -1.90
CA PRO A 247 -21.92 -10.15 -1.03
C PRO A 247 -21.26 -9.79 0.29
N LEU A 248 -20.63 -10.76 0.96
CA LEU A 248 -19.92 -10.52 2.21
C LEU A 248 -18.67 -9.65 2.01
N ALA A 249 -17.88 -9.91 0.97
CA ALA A 249 -16.69 -9.15 0.64
C ALA A 249 -17.01 -7.67 0.37
N ASN A 250 -18.06 -7.38 -0.42
CA ASN A 250 -18.48 -6.01 -0.71
C ASN A 250 -19.08 -5.30 0.53
N ARG A 251 -19.81 -6.01 1.41
CA ARG A 251 -20.22 -5.46 2.72
C ARG A 251 -19.02 -5.12 3.59
N THR A 252 -17.99 -5.97 3.58
CA THR A 252 -16.75 -5.75 4.36
C THR A 252 -15.96 -4.57 3.80
N MET A 253 -15.91 -4.40 2.48
CA MET A 253 -15.33 -3.21 1.83
C MET A 253 -16.09 -1.93 2.23
N ALA A 254 -17.41 -1.92 2.12
CA ALA A 254 -18.24 -0.79 2.52
C ALA A 254 -18.04 -0.43 4.00
N SER A 255 -17.98 -1.44 4.87
CA SER A 255 -17.69 -1.27 6.30
C SER A 255 -16.31 -0.65 6.54
N ALA A 256 -15.28 -1.10 5.82
CA ALA A 256 -13.93 -0.56 5.95
C ALA A 256 -13.82 0.89 5.47
N LEU A 257 -14.42 1.21 4.34
CA LEU A 257 -14.46 2.57 3.79
C LEU A 257 -15.20 3.54 4.72
N THR A 258 -16.36 3.11 5.26
CA THR A 258 -17.12 3.90 6.23
C THR A 258 -16.32 4.13 7.51
N PHE A 259 -15.69 3.09 8.04
CA PHE A 259 -14.83 3.15 9.23
C PHE A 259 -13.68 4.14 9.05
N ALA A 260 -13.01 4.13 7.91
CA ALA A 260 -11.91 5.02 7.61
C ALA A 260 -12.36 6.43 7.15
N GLY A 261 -13.67 6.72 7.16
CA GLY A 261 -14.24 8.03 6.86
C GLY A 261 -14.21 8.42 5.39
N TYR A 262 -14.16 7.45 4.47
CA TYR A 262 -14.24 7.74 3.04
C TYR A 262 -15.60 8.28 2.63
N ASP A 263 -15.63 9.10 1.57
CA ASP A 263 -16.86 9.49 0.89
C ASP A 263 -17.34 8.28 0.07
N THR A 264 -18.24 7.48 0.68
CA THR A 264 -18.68 6.21 0.11
C THR A 264 -20.20 6.04 0.12
N GLN A 265 -20.70 5.37 -0.91
CA GLN A 265 -22.08 4.89 -1.03
C GLN A 265 -22.04 3.40 -1.36
N PHE A 266 -22.88 2.62 -0.70
CA PHE A 266 -23.05 1.20 -0.97
C PHE A 266 -24.52 0.88 -1.24
N VAL A 267 -24.79 0.22 -2.37
CA VAL A 267 -26.12 -0.23 -2.76
C VAL A 267 -26.10 -1.75 -2.92
N MET A 268 -26.88 -2.43 -2.10
CA MET A 268 -27.08 -3.88 -2.17
C MET A 268 -28.47 -4.16 -2.75
N GLY A 269 -28.52 -4.89 -3.85
CA GLY A 269 -29.76 -5.37 -4.46
C GLY A 269 -29.97 -6.88 -4.24
N ASP A 270 -30.89 -7.46 -5.00
CA ASP A 270 -31.22 -8.89 -4.99
C ASP A 270 -30.67 -9.64 -6.23
N GLY A 271 -29.84 -8.96 -7.04
CA GLY A 271 -29.25 -9.53 -8.25
C GLY A 271 -28.16 -10.58 -8.01
N ALA A 272 -27.83 -11.28 -9.09
CA ALA A 272 -26.72 -12.22 -9.19
C ALA A 272 -25.48 -11.53 -9.80
N HIS A 273 -24.41 -12.31 -10.09
CA HIS A 273 -23.16 -11.83 -10.67
C HIS A 273 -23.30 -11.40 -12.13
N ASN A 274 -24.00 -10.30 -12.37
CA ASN A 274 -24.19 -9.72 -13.71
C ASN A 274 -24.41 -8.19 -13.66
N GLY A 275 -24.38 -7.55 -14.82
CA GLY A 275 -24.49 -6.09 -14.93
C GLY A 275 -25.91 -5.51 -14.86
N LYS A 276 -26.99 -6.28 -14.64
CA LYS A 276 -28.36 -5.80 -14.73
C LYS A 276 -28.69 -4.76 -13.66
N HIS A 277 -28.47 -5.08 -12.38
CA HIS A 277 -28.71 -4.14 -11.28
C HIS A 277 -27.81 -2.90 -11.41
N GLY A 278 -26.50 -3.11 -11.65
CA GLY A 278 -25.55 -2.01 -11.84
C GLY A 278 -25.98 -1.06 -12.97
N GLY A 279 -26.53 -1.59 -14.07
CA GLY A 279 -27.01 -0.78 -15.19
C GLY A 279 -28.26 0.04 -14.86
N VAL A 280 -29.19 -0.52 -14.09
CA VAL A 280 -30.41 0.22 -13.67
C VAL A 280 -30.05 1.44 -12.82
N ILE A 281 -29.10 1.29 -11.90
CA ILE A 281 -28.69 2.38 -11.01
C ILE A 281 -27.52 3.22 -11.57
N LEU A 282 -27.01 2.92 -12.76
CA LEU A 282 -25.85 3.62 -13.33
C LEU A 282 -26.05 5.14 -13.43
N PRO A 283 -27.19 5.68 -13.89
CA PRO A 283 -27.39 7.13 -13.92
C PRO A 283 -27.25 7.77 -12.54
N ASP A 284 -27.83 7.16 -11.52
CA ASP A 284 -27.78 7.68 -10.14
C ASP A 284 -26.39 7.50 -9.51
N SER A 285 -25.69 6.41 -9.84
CA SER A 285 -24.31 6.19 -9.43
C SER A 285 -23.37 7.26 -9.99
N LEU A 286 -23.54 7.63 -11.26
CA LEU A 286 -22.75 8.69 -11.90
C LEU A 286 -23.11 10.07 -11.34
N ARG A 287 -24.39 10.42 -11.12
CA ARG A 287 -24.80 11.64 -10.42
C ARG A 287 -24.14 11.75 -9.05
N TRP A 288 -24.15 10.65 -8.31
CA TRP A 288 -23.52 10.61 -6.99
C TRP A 288 -22.02 10.81 -7.06
N LEU A 289 -21.32 10.16 -7.99
CA LEU A 289 -19.87 10.30 -8.19
C LEU A 289 -19.46 11.70 -8.61
N TRP A 290 -20.25 12.35 -9.49
CA TRP A 290 -19.92 13.65 -10.06
C TRP A 290 -20.55 14.83 -9.33
N ARG A 291 -21.25 14.60 -8.21
CA ARG A 291 -21.79 15.70 -7.40
C ARG A 291 -20.69 16.68 -6.93
N PRO A 292 -20.99 18.01 -6.91
CA PRO A 292 -19.96 19.06 -6.73
C PRO A 292 -19.23 19.02 -5.40
N THR A 293 -19.89 18.59 -4.32
CA THR A 293 -19.30 18.56 -2.98
C THR A 293 -18.95 17.15 -2.59
N MET A 294 -17.67 16.92 -2.24
CA MET A 294 -17.33 15.79 -1.40
C MET A 294 -18.10 15.92 -0.09
N ARG A 295 -18.79 14.87 0.33
CA ARG A 295 -19.29 14.80 1.70
C ARG A 295 -18.08 15.03 2.60
N PRO A 296 -18.12 16.00 3.54
CA PRO A 296 -17.06 16.06 4.53
C PRO A 296 -16.91 14.66 5.11
N PRO A 297 -15.69 14.14 5.22
CA PRO A 297 -15.51 12.84 5.83
C PRO A 297 -16.23 12.84 7.15
N ALA A 298 -17.07 11.83 7.39
CA ALA A 298 -17.55 11.58 8.74
C ALA A 298 -16.30 11.52 9.63
N PRO A 299 -16.28 12.18 10.81
CA PRO A 299 -15.21 11.97 11.75
C PRO A 299 -15.02 10.47 11.86
N SER A 300 -13.84 9.97 11.54
CA SER A 300 -13.58 8.55 11.73
C SER A 300 -13.88 8.27 13.20
N ASN A 301 -14.67 7.26 13.50
CA ASN A 301 -14.91 6.81 14.89
C ASN A 301 -13.59 6.34 15.55
N ASN A 302 -12.52 6.27 14.77
CA ASN A 302 -11.15 6.23 15.24
C ASN A 302 -10.64 7.66 15.22
N ASN A 303 -10.14 8.13 16.30
CA ASN A 303 -9.31 9.34 16.40
C ASN A 303 -8.00 9.19 15.59
N TRP A 304 -8.05 8.50 14.45
CA TRP A 304 -6.91 8.25 13.61
C TRP A 304 -6.97 9.13 12.37
N ASN A 305 -6.43 10.29 12.54
CA ASN A 305 -6.06 11.20 11.47
C ASN A 305 -4.54 11.14 11.40
N GLY A 306 -3.97 10.75 10.27
CA GLY A 306 -2.52 10.66 10.11
C GLY A 306 -1.82 11.93 10.57
N ASP A 307 -2.36 13.08 10.21
CA ASP A 307 -1.86 14.39 10.63
C ASP A 307 -1.99 14.59 12.15
N GLU A 308 -3.07 14.16 12.77
CA GLU A 308 -3.24 14.28 14.23
C GLU A 308 -2.25 13.42 14.99
N ALA A 309 -1.99 12.19 14.53
CA ALA A 309 -1.00 11.31 15.14
C ALA A 309 0.41 11.87 15.00
N LEU A 310 0.78 12.38 13.83
CA LEU A 310 2.08 13.03 13.58
C LEU A 310 2.21 14.34 14.35
N ASN A 311 1.15 15.15 14.49
CA ASN A 311 1.14 16.38 15.27
C ASN A 311 1.41 16.16 16.77
N LYS A 312 1.08 14.98 17.30
CA LYS A 312 1.42 14.55 18.66
C LYS A 312 2.89 14.14 18.83
N ILE A 313 3.61 13.93 17.73
CA ILE A 313 4.97 13.41 17.73
C ILE A 313 5.97 14.45 17.26
N LEU A 314 5.62 15.25 16.27
CA LEU A 314 6.53 16.19 15.62
C LEU A 314 6.36 17.61 16.19
N ALA A 315 7.44 18.17 16.72
CA ALA A 315 7.45 19.55 17.13
C ALA A 315 7.20 20.47 15.92
N GLY A 316 6.25 21.41 16.03
CA GLY A 316 5.89 22.35 14.95
C GLY A 316 4.88 21.82 13.93
N GLY A 317 4.25 20.66 14.17
CA GLY A 317 3.24 20.06 13.28
C GLY A 317 3.81 19.17 12.17
N GLY A 318 2.94 18.31 11.59
CA GLY A 318 3.35 17.15 10.81
C GLY A 318 4.19 17.38 9.56
N THR A 319 3.87 18.36 8.74
CA THR A 319 4.51 18.53 7.43
C THR A 319 5.53 19.66 7.36
N GLU A 320 5.52 20.63 8.26
CA GLU A 320 6.21 21.91 8.10
C GLU A 320 7.45 22.13 8.97
N ALA A 321 7.72 21.30 9.98
CA ALA A 321 8.94 21.47 10.75
C ALA A 321 10.17 21.01 9.95
N PRO A 322 11.17 21.87 9.75
CA PRO A 322 12.29 21.55 8.89
C PRO A 322 13.16 20.44 9.49
N TRP A 323 13.64 19.56 8.62
CA TRP A 323 14.76 18.71 8.96
C TRP A 323 16.03 19.58 9.09
N GLU A 324 16.81 19.36 10.12
CA GLU A 324 18.11 19.96 10.33
C GLU A 324 19.19 19.07 9.69
N LEU A 325 20.06 19.63 8.85
CA LEU A 325 21.22 18.93 8.31
C LEU A 325 22.27 18.76 9.40
N VAL A 326 22.67 17.52 9.66
CA VAL A 326 23.72 17.14 10.63
C VAL A 326 25.10 17.00 9.97
N GLY A 327 25.10 16.51 8.73
CA GLY A 327 26.29 16.40 7.89
C GLY A 327 25.95 15.82 6.52
N ASP A 328 26.83 16.06 5.57
CA ASP A 328 26.72 15.62 4.17
C ASP A 328 28.10 15.19 3.62
N ASN A 329 28.13 14.88 2.32
CA ASN A 329 29.34 14.42 1.61
C ASN A 329 29.89 13.06 2.14
N PHE A 330 28.99 12.25 2.70
CA PHE A 330 29.29 10.86 3.05
C PHE A 330 29.22 9.98 1.80
N GLY A 331 29.81 8.78 1.89
CA GLY A 331 29.71 7.79 0.81
C GLY A 331 28.34 7.09 0.82
N PHE A 332 27.98 6.51 1.95
CA PHE A 332 26.67 5.91 2.22
C PHE A 332 26.49 5.74 3.73
N THR A 333 25.56 6.50 4.30
CA THR A 333 25.28 6.49 5.74
C THR A 333 24.24 5.45 6.09
N ASP A 334 24.50 4.68 7.16
CA ASP A 334 23.65 3.62 7.68
C ASP A 334 23.90 3.39 9.18
N GLY A 335 23.32 2.34 9.78
CA GLY A 335 23.61 1.88 11.13
C GLY A 335 23.36 2.92 12.21
N ALA A 336 22.23 3.64 12.17
CA ALA A 336 21.88 4.64 13.15
C ALA A 336 21.69 4.06 14.55
N CYS A 337 22.42 4.57 15.56
CA CYS A 337 22.19 4.22 16.96
C CYS A 337 22.42 5.39 17.91
N GLY A 338 21.82 5.33 19.11
CA GLY A 338 22.06 6.24 20.23
C GLY A 338 22.69 5.53 21.41
N ASP A 339 23.48 6.24 22.21
CA ASP A 339 23.93 5.75 23.51
C ASP A 339 23.02 6.25 24.65
N ALA A 340 23.27 5.77 25.88
CA ALA A 340 22.50 6.15 27.06
C ALA A 340 22.61 7.65 27.40
N GLN A 341 23.64 8.34 26.91
CA GLN A 341 23.87 9.77 27.15
C GLN A 341 23.15 10.64 26.11
N GLY A 342 22.61 10.04 25.05
CA GLY A 342 21.95 10.73 23.94
C GLY A 342 22.90 11.14 22.81
N ASN A 343 24.14 10.66 22.78
CA ASN A 343 24.98 10.81 21.59
C ASN A 343 24.42 9.94 20.46
N PHE A 344 24.50 10.46 19.23
CA PHE A 344 24.10 9.74 18.04
C PHE A 344 25.32 9.24 17.26
N TYR A 345 25.26 7.99 16.80
CA TYR A 345 26.31 7.35 16.00
C TYR A 345 25.72 6.82 14.70
N PHE A 346 26.52 6.86 13.64
CA PHE A 346 26.18 6.28 12.34
C PHE A 346 27.46 5.89 11.58
N SER A 347 27.34 4.96 10.65
CA SER A 347 28.42 4.54 9.78
C SER A 347 28.43 5.28 8.45
N ASP A 348 29.62 5.52 7.89
CA ASP A 348 29.85 5.73 6.47
C ASP A 348 30.39 4.41 5.90
N LEU A 349 29.49 3.58 5.40
CA LEU A 349 29.75 2.17 5.07
C LEU A 349 30.92 2.01 4.10
N PRO A 350 30.97 2.72 2.92
CA PRO A 350 32.08 2.55 1.97
C PRO A 350 33.44 2.96 2.52
N LYS A 351 33.46 3.96 3.42
CA LYS A 351 34.71 4.46 4.01
C LYS A 351 35.19 3.64 5.23
N GLY A 352 34.34 2.75 5.78
CA GLY A 352 34.66 2.02 7.00
C GLY A 352 34.85 2.96 8.21
N MET A 353 34.04 4.02 8.29
CA MET A 353 34.11 5.03 9.35
C MET A 353 32.83 5.03 10.17
N ILE A 354 32.95 5.38 11.45
CA ILE A 354 31.82 5.73 12.30
C ILE A 354 31.94 7.20 12.68
N TYR A 355 30.84 7.91 12.59
CA TYR A 355 30.71 9.29 13.03
C TYR A 355 29.89 9.37 14.31
N ARG A 356 30.09 10.41 15.10
CA ARG A 356 29.34 10.72 16.32
C ARG A 356 28.84 12.17 16.25
N VAL A 357 27.63 12.35 16.73
CA VAL A 357 27.10 13.68 17.10
C VAL A 357 26.97 13.67 18.61
N ALA A 358 27.81 14.44 19.31
CA ALA A 358 27.74 14.56 20.76
C ALA A 358 26.38 15.21 21.15
N VAL A 359 25.87 14.86 22.34
CA VAL A 359 24.64 15.45 22.84
C VAL A 359 24.75 16.98 22.89
N GLY A 360 23.77 17.67 22.31
CA GLY A 360 23.80 19.13 22.16
C GLY A 360 24.58 19.64 20.94
N ALA A 361 25.40 18.84 20.28
CA ALA A 361 26.04 19.22 19.03
C ALA A 361 25.05 19.19 17.85
N THR A 362 25.39 19.95 16.81
CA THR A 362 24.58 20.03 15.58
C THR A 362 25.26 19.40 14.37
N LYS A 363 26.52 19.01 14.51
CA LYS A 363 27.34 18.43 13.43
C LYS A 363 27.96 17.11 13.85
N ALA A 364 28.14 16.24 12.88
CA ALA A 364 28.83 14.96 13.04
C ALA A 364 30.35 15.13 12.99
N GLU A 365 31.05 14.39 13.85
CA GLU A 365 32.51 14.31 13.91
C GLU A 365 32.95 12.86 13.71
N PRO A 366 34.10 12.59 13.04
CA PRO A 366 34.67 11.25 12.97
C PRO A 366 34.95 10.70 14.37
N TRP A 367 34.42 9.49 14.65
CA TRP A 367 34.63 8.80 15.92
C TRP A 367 35.55 7.58 15.76
N LEU A 368 35.31 6.76 14.71
CA LEU A 368 36.20 5.67 14.31
C LEU A 368 36.59 5.89 12.83
N THR A 369 37.89 6.06 12.55
CA THR A 369 38.35 6.44 11.20
C THR A 369 38.88 5.26 10.38
N LYS A 370 39.14 4.12 11.02
CA LYS A 370 39.64 2.89 10.38
C LYS A 370 38.91 1.68 10.98
N GLY A 371 37.80 1.32 10.40
CA GLY A 371 36.98 0.19 10.82
C GLY A 371 36.52 -0.66 9.63
N PRO A 372 35.79 -1.72 9.88
CA PRO A 372 35.12 -2.48 8.84
C PRO A 372 33.98 -1.67 8.21
N LYS A 373 33.49 -2.12 7.05
CA LYS A 373 32.24 -1.62 6.48
C LYS A 373 31.09 -2.07 7.35
N ILE A 374 30.28 -1.17 7.85
CA ILE A 374 29.23 -1.44 8.85
C ILE A 374 27.87 -1.00 8.29
N SER A 375 26.88 -1.89 8.32
CA SER A 375 25.49 -1.62 7.96
C SER A 375 24.55 -1.46 9.15
N GLY A 376 24.85 -2.05 10.30
CA GLY A 376 24.03 -1.96 11.50
C GLY A 376 24.88 -1.68 12.75
N LEU A 377 24.40 -0.82 13.64
CA LEU A 377 25.05 -0.45 14.91
C LEU A 377 24.04 -0.44 16.05
N LYS A 378 24.38 -1.02 17.21
CA LYS A 378 23.58 -0.89 18.44
C LYS A 378 24.46 -1.04 19.69
N PHE A 379 24.21 -0.20 20.69
CA PHE A 379 24.78 -0.41 22.02
C PHE A 379 24.11 -1.59 22.75
N GLY A 380 24.91 -2.40 23.38
CA GLY A 380 24.44 -3.46 24.25
C GLY A 380 24.25 -3.00 25.70
N PRO A 381 23.59 -3.83 26.57
CA PRO A 381 23.42 -3.52 27.99
C PRO A 381 24.74 -3.55 28.77
N ASP A 382 25.80 -4.11 28.20
CA ASP A 382 27.16 -4.11 28.69
C ASP A 382 27.98 -2.87 28.33
N GLY A 383 27.35 -1.90 27.65
CA GLY A 383 27.95 -0.66 27.17
C GLY A 383 28.87 -0.81 25.97
N GLN A 384 28.99 -2.00 25.38
CA GLN A 384 29.77 -2.21 24.16
C GLN A 384 28.92 -1.82 22.93
N LEU A 385 29.58 -1.34 21.86
CA LEU A 385 28.94 -1.07 20.58
C LEU A 385 29.04 -2.32 19.71
N TYR A 386 27.91 -2.89 19.32
CA TYR A 386 27.80 -4.04 18.42
C TYR A 386 27.58 -3.58 17.00
N ALA A 387 28.22 -4.26 16.04
CA ALA A 387 28.16 -3.89 14.63
C ALA A 387 27.98 -5.10 13.71
N ALA A 388 27.08 -4.93 12.72
CA ALA A 388 26.94 -5.81 11.55
C ALA A 388 27.91 -5.35 10.46
N THR A 389 28.87 -6.21 10.11
CA THR A 389 29.89 -5.83 9.11
C THR A 389 29.57 -6.42 7.74
N GLN A 390 30.04 -5.73 6.69
CA GLN A 390 29.86 -6.09 5.29
C GLN A 390 31.22 -6.35 4.60
N GLY A 391 31.21 -6.93 3.42
CA GLY A 391 32.42 -7.20 2.61
C GLY A 391 32.65 -8.68 2.36
N GLU A 392 33.89 -9.10 2.16
CA GLU A 392 34.24 -10.48 1.79
C GLU A 392 34.00 -11.49 2.92
N ALA A 393 34.19 -11.08 4.18
CA ALA A 393 34.00 -11.90 5.37
C ALA A 393 33.08 -11.18 6.38
N PRO A 394 31.78 -11.06 6.08
CA PRO A 394 30.85 -10.36 6.95
C PRO A 394 30.69 -11.10 8.29
N LYS A 395 30.49 -10.34 9.38
CA LYS A 395 30.45 -10.86 10.74
C LYS A 395 29.76 -9.89 11.70
N ILE A 396 29.47 -10.34 12.91
CA ILE A 396 29.13 -9.47 14.04
C ILE A 396 30.40 -9.20 14.84
N VAL A 397 30.65 -7.93 15.14
CA VAL A 397 31.76 -7.49 15.98
C VAL A 397 31.26 -6.66 17.15
N THR A 398 32.07 -6.56 18.20
CA THR A 398 31.91 -5.54 19.24
C THR A 398 33.05 -4.54 19.15
N ILE A 399 32.75 -3.29 19.46
CA ILE A 399 33.69 -2.16 19.49
C ILE A 399 33.62 -1.57 20.89
N ASP A 400 34.76 -1.55 21.59
CA ASP A 400 34.85 -0.92 22.90
C ASP A 400 34.80 0.61 22.76
N PRO A 401 33.86 1.31 23.37
CA PRO A 401 33.70 2.76 23.15
C PRO A 401 34.87 3.60 23.67
N ALA A 402 35.59 3.12 24.66
CA ALA A 402 36.70 3.86 25.27
C ALA A 402 38.01 3.69 24.50
N THR A 403 38.29 2.47 24.02
CA THR A 403 39.55 2.12 23.35
C THR A 403 39.43 1.98 21.85
N GLN A 404 38.21 1.89 21.32
CA GLN A 404 37.89 1.56 19.94
C GLN A 404 38.40 0.18 19.49
N ALA A 405 38.74 -0.69 20.41
CA ALA A 405 39.18 -2.04 20.12
C ALA A 405 38.04 -2.88 19.55
N ILE A 406 38.29 -3.55 18.44
CA ILE A 406 37.30 -4.35 17.70
C ILE A 406 37.56 -5.83 17.99
N ARG A 407 36.48 -6.59 18.33
CA ARG A 407 36.55 -8.04 18.58
C ARG A 407 35.41 -8.74 17.85
N ASP A 408 35.70 -9.92 17.32
CA ASP A 408 34.73 -10.78 16.68
C ASP A 408 33.76 -11.39 17.71
N VAL A 409 32.46 -11.36 17.39
CA VAL A 409 31.39 -11.98 18.20
C VAL A 409 30.84 -13.21 17.49
N ALA A 410 30.51 -13.10 16.18
CA ALA A 410 30.06 -14.22 15.37
C ALA A 410 30.62 -14.09 13.95
N THR A 411 31.12 -15.21 13.40
CA THR A 411 31.67 -15.30 12.04
C THR A 411 30.88 -16.31 11.21
N GLY A 412 31.06 -16.27 9.87
CA GLY A 412 30.33 -17.16 8.96
C GLY A 412 28.84 -16.80 8.81
N VAL A 413 28.51 -15.54 9.04
CA VAL A 413 27.17 -14.95 8.94
C VAL A 413 27.12 -13.84 7.90
N LYS A 414 25.92 -13.45 7.45
CA LYS A 414 25.70 -12.33 6.52
C LYS A 414 24.70 -11.33 7.13
N PRO A 415 25.09 -10.64 8.23
CA PRO A 415 24.17 -9.75 8.90
C PRO A 415 23.93 -8.49 8.09
N ASN A 416 22.69 -7.98 8.07
CA ASN A 416 22.36 -6.67 7.53
C ASN A 416 22.20 -5.64 8.65
N ASP A 417 21.20 -5.78 9.49
CA ASP A 417 20.97 -4.93 10.67
C ASP A 417 20.91 -5.79 11.94
N LEU A 418 21.10 -5.18 13.10
CA LEU A 418 21.11 -5.88 14.38
C LEU A 418 20.46 -5.04 15.49
N ILE A 419 19.98 -5.75 16.52
CA ILE A 419 19.50 -5.17 17.77
C ILE A 419 19.99 -6.02 18.95
N VAL A 420 20.24 -5.39 20.10
CA VAL A 420 20.70 -6.07 21.31
C VAL A 420 19.65 -5.96 22.41
N SER A 421 19.18 -7.09 22.94
CA SER A 421 18.18 -7.10 24.01
C SER A 421 18.82 -6.91 25.40
N LYS A 422 18.02 -6.41 26.37
CA LYS A 422 18.44 -6.32 27.79
C LYS A 422 18.80 -7.67 28.39
N ALA A 423 18.25 -8.76 27.86
CA ALA A 423 18.57 -10.14 28.26
C ALA A 423 19.88 -10.65 27.66
N GLY A 424 20.61 -9.83 26.91
CA GLY A 424 21.91 -10.20 26.34
C GLY A 424 21.84 -11.07 25.09
N TRP A 425 20.81 -10.91 24.28
CA TRP A 425 20.70 -11.51 22.95
C TRP A 425 20.93 -10.47 21.85
N ILE A 426 21.77 -10.78 20.87
CA ILE A 426 21.94 -10.05 19.63
C ILE A 426 21.06 -10.74 18.60
N TYR A 427 20.05 -10.07 18.10
CA TYR A 427 19.26 -10.50 16.94
C TYR A 427 19.77 -9.75 15.72
N PHE A 428 19.89 -10.42 14.58
CA PHE A 428 20.29 -9.78 13.34
C PHE A 428 19.57 -10.39 12.14
N THR A 429 19.37 -9.58 11.12
CA THR A 429 18.71 -9.99 9.87
C THR A 429 19.75 -10.50 8.88
N ASP A 430 19.43 -11.61 8.21
CA ASP A 430 20.12 -12.10 7.01
C ASP A 430 19.14 -11.92 5.83
N THR A 431 19.30 -10.78 5.13
CA THR A 431 18.42 -10.37 4.04
C THR A 431 18.39 -11.38 2.90
N GLY A 432 19.56 -11.95 2.56
CA GLY A 432 19.70 -12.91 1.48
C GLY A 432 19.09 -14.27 1.78
N ALA A 433 19.16 -14.72 3.04
CA ALA A 433 18.59 -15.99 3.48
C ALA A 433 17.11 -15.88 3.90
N GLY A 434 16.56 -14.67 4.03
CA GLY A 434 15.19 -14.47 4.49
C GLY A 434 14.97 -14.85 5.95
N GLN A 435 15.97 -14.61 6.82
CA GLN A 435 16.03 -15.13 8.18
C GLN A 435 16.37 -14.05 9.21
N VAL A 436 15.96 -14.32 10.46
CA VAL A 436 16.52 -13.70 11.66
C VAL A 436 17.34 -14.72 12.41
N GLN A 437 18.54 -14.33 12.79
CA GLN A 437 19.44 -15.16 13.59
C GLN A 437 19.70 -14.50 14.95
N ALA A 438 20.09 -15.30 15.94
CA ALA A 438 20.40 -14.82 17.28
C ALA A 438 21.70 -15.42 17.83
N VAL A 439 22.43 -14.62 18.60
CA VAL A 439 23.65 -15.02 19.32
C VAL A 439 23.70 -14.31 20.67
N PRO A 440 24.16 -14.98 21.79
CA PRO A 440 24.29 -14.31 23.08
C PRO A 440 25.51 -13.38 23.10
N ILE A 441 25.43 -12.29 23.88
CA ILE A 441 26.59 -11.46 24.22
C ILE A 441 27.51 -12.19 25.17
N GLY A 442 28.81 -11.84 25.17
CA GLY A 442 29.77 -12.29 26.19
C GLY A 442 30.17 -13.76 26.15
N ALA A 443 29.88 -14.48 25.09
CA ALA A 443 30.36 -15.85 24.93
C ALA A 443 31.90 -15.89 24.88
N LYS A 444 32.50 -16.81 25.65
CA LYS A 444 33.98 -16.96 25.77
C LYS A 444 34.65 -17.49 24.49
N SER A 445 33.89 -17.97 23.54
CA SER A 445 34.34 -18.41 22.21
C SER A 445 33.36 -17.87 21.15
N LEU A 446 33.79 -17.74 19.88
CA LEU A 446 32.95 -17.38 18.78
C LEU A 446 31.67 -18.23 18.78
N SER A 447 30.54 -17.60 19.10
CA SER A 447 29.27 -18.29 19.21
C SER A 447 28.74 -18.62 17.82
N ARG A 448 28.17 -19.81 17.64
CA ARG A 448 27.42 -20.15 16.45
C ARG A 448 26.02 -19.53 16.56
N PRO A 449 25.65 -18.62 15.62
CA PRO A 449 24.30 -18.11 15.57
C PRO A 449 23.29 -19.21 15.30
N ARG A 450 22.09 -19.05 15.86
CA ARG A 450 20.95 -19.92 15.56
C ARG A 450 19.91 -19.13 14.76
N THR A 451 19.31 -19.73 13.76
CA THR A 451 18.13 -19.18 13.09
C THR A 451 16.96 -19.25 14.06
N VAL A 452 16.33 -18.10 14.32
CA VAL A 452 15.19 -17.96 15.25
C VAL A 452 13.89 -17.65 14.53
N ALA A 453 13.96 -17.13 13.29
CA ALA A 453 12.81 -16.96 12.38
C ALA A 453 13.26 -17.07 10.92
N GLY A 454 12.34 -17.43 10.01
CA GLY A 454 12.61 -17.56 8.58
C GLY A 454 11.36 -17.34 7.75
N GLY A 455 11.51 -17.33 6.41
CA GLY A 455 10.41 -17.10 5.48
C GLY A 455 9.99 -15.64 5.37
N ILE A 456 10.87 -14.70 5.74
CA ILE A 456 10.65 -13.26 5.68
C ILE A 456 11.22 -12.74 4.36
N THR A 457 10.44 -11.94 3.63
CA THR A 457 10.86 -11.39 2.32
C THR A 457 11.90 -10.28 2.52
N SER A 458 13.18 -10.59 2.25
CA SER A 458 14.30 -9.64 2.38
C SER A 458 14.26 -8.89 3.72
N PRO A 459 14.37 -9.58 4.89
CA PRO A 459 14.36 -8.91 6.18
C PRO A 459 15.53 -7.93 6.28
N ASN A 460 15.27 -6.72 6.77
CA ASN A 460 16.27 -5.66 6.84
C ASN A 460 16.26 -5.01 8.22
N GLY A 461 15.57 -3.90 8.45
CA GLY A 461 15.56 -3.22 9.75
C GLY A 461 14.97 -4.06 10.86
N ILE A 462 15.52 -3.91 12.05
CA ILE A 462 15.16 -4.69 13.23
C ILE A 462 15.08 -3.79 14.47
N ALA A 463 14.02 -3.93 15.28
CA ALA A 463 13.81 -3.14 16.49
C ALA A 463 13.17 -3.97 17.61
N LEU A 464 13.30 -3.52 18.85
CA LEU A 464 12.67 -4.11 20.02
C LEU A 464 11.55 -3.20 20.56
N SER A 465 10.48 -3.79 21.08
CA SER A 465 9.53 -3.09 21.94
C SER A 465 10.22 -2.47 23.17
N PRO A 466 9.66 -1.44 23.83
CA PRO A 466 10.30 -0.81 24.99
C PRO A 466 10.61 -1.76 26.15
N LYS A 467 9.81 -2.82 26.30
CA LYS A 467 10.02 -3.87 27.32
C LYS A 467 10.96 -4.98 26.86
N HIS A 468 11.33 -5.02 25.58
CA HIS A 468 12.09 -6.09 24.93
C HIS A 468 11.35 -7.45 24.94
N ASP A 469 10.04 -7.44 24.97
CA ASP A 469 9.17 -8.62 24.89
C ASP A 469 8.73 -8.94 23.46
N PHE A 470 8.86 -7.97 22.53
CA PHE A 470 8.62 -8.15 21.10
C PHE A 470 9.80 -7.69 20.26
N LEU A 471 10.02 -8.41 19.15
CA LEU A 471 10.95 -8.07 18.08
C LEU A 471 10.17 -7.70 16.84
N TYR A 472 10.52 -6.59 16.20
CA TYR A 472 9.96 -6.14 14.91
C TYR A 472 11.00 -6.27 13.82
N VAL A 473 10.58 -6.74 12.63
CA VAL A 473 11.46 -6.91 11.46
C VAL A 473 10.76 -6.40 10.23
N SER A 474 11.33 -5.42 9.54
CA SER A 474 10.81 -4.86 8.29
C SER A 474 11.23 -5.69 7.07
N GLU A 475 10.35 -5.80 6.09
CA GLU A 475 10.63 -6.37 4.78
C GLU A 475 11.09 -5.27 3.81
N TYR A 476 12.31 -5.36 3.30
CA TYR A 476 12.78 -4.44 2.26
C TYR A 476 12.10 -4.74 0.92
N GLY A 477 12.12 -6.00 0.47
CA GLY A 477 11.51 -6.45 -0.78
C GLY A 477 10.03 -6.82 -0.67
N GLY A 478 9.39 -6.53 0.47
CA GLY A 478 7.99 -6.79 0.74
C GLY A 478 7.23 -5.55 1.17
N THR A 479 6.10 -5.79 1.86
CA THR A 479 5.20 -4.73 2.30
C THR A 479 4.86 -4.82 3.78
N ASN A 480 5.52 -5.70 4.54
CA ASN A 480 5.11 -5.96 5.91
C ASN A 480 6.23 -5.63 6.91
N VAL A 481 5.79 -5.43 8.15
CA VAL A 481 6.63 -5.58 9.33
C VAL A 481 6.13 -6.81 10.08
N TRP A 482 7.05 -7.71 10.37
CA TRP A 482 6.80 -8.87 11.22
C TRP A 482 6.97 -8.51 12.67
N SER A 483 6.15 -9.08 13.55
CA SER A 483 6.35 -9.08 15.00
C SER A 483 6.50 -10.49 15.52
N PHE A 484 7.37 -10.65 16.51
CA PHE A 484 7.65 -11.91 17.18
C PHE A 484 7.68 -11.69 18.68
N ALA A 485 7.06 -12.56 19.45
CA ALA A 485 7.25 -12.60 20.90
C ALA A 485 8.62 -13.23 21.22
N ILE A 486 9.33 -12.65 22.17
CA ILE A 486 10.65 -13.12 22.63
C ILE A 486 10.48 -13.99 23.86
N ALA A 487 10.89 -15.25 23.77
CA ALA A 487 10.92 -16.16 24.91
C ALA A 487 12.17 -15.93 25.79
N ALA A 488 12.14 -16.44 27.02
CA ALA A 488 13.23 -16.26 28.00
C ALA A 488 14.58 -16.79 27.52
N ASP A 489 14.58 -17.81 26.67
CA ASP A 489 15.80 -18.40 26.08
C ASP A 489 16.27 -17.67 24.83
N GLY A 490 15.65 -16.53 24.46
CA GLY A 490 15.93 -15.74 23.27
C GLY A 490 15.38 -16.33 21.98
N SER A 491 14.56 -17.37 22.01
CA SER A 491 13.83 -17.85 20.84
C SER A 491 12.68 -16.91 20.49
N LEU A 492 12.28 -16.92 19.22
CA LEU A 492 11.15 -16.13 18.70
C LEU A 492 9.95 -17.03 18.51
N THR A 493 8.78 -16.57 18.94
CA THR A 493 7.51 -17.28 18.80
C THR A 493 6.43 -16.36 18.26
N ALA A 494 5.26 -16.90 17.90
CA ALA A 494 4.10 -16.16 17.45
C ALA A 494 4.42 -15.14 16.33
N GLY A 495 5.22 -15.54 15.34
CA GLY A 495 5.60 -14.67 14.23
C GLY A 495 4.39 -14.34 13.35
N GLU A 496 4.11 -13.06 13.18
CA GLU A 496 3.00 -12.58 12.34
C GLU A 496 3.36 -11.30 11.58
N ARG A 497 2.70 -11.08 10.43
CA ARG A 497 2.74 -9.82 9.68
C ARG A 497 1.81 -8.83 10.36
N SER A 498 2.32 -8.07 11.31
CA SER A 498 1.53 -7.23 12.20
C SER A 498 1.22 -5.85 11.62
N MET A 499 2.07 -5.34 10.71
CA MET A 499 1.93 -4.00 10.14
C MET A 499 2.12 -4.06 8.62
N THR A 500 1.45 -3.15 7.91
CA THR A 500 1.57 -3.02 6.46
C THR A 500 2.16 -1.66 6.11
N LEU A 501 3.30 -1.69 5.43
CA LEU A 501 3.99 -0.51 4.93
C LEU A 501 3.32 0.01 3.65
N VAL A 502 3.22 1.32 3.53
CA VAL A 502 2.80 2.00 2.30
C VAL A 502 3.88 1.83 1.24
N VAL A 503 3.48 1.46 0.05
CA VAL A 503 4.32 1.41 -1.14
C VAL A 503 4.00 2.64 -1.99
N PRO A 504 4.95 3.56 -2.25
CA PRO A 504 4.68 4.70 -3.10
C PRO A 504 4.53 4.27 -4.56
N SER A 505 3.80 5.09 -5.31
CA SER A 505 3.59 4.86 -6.74
C SER A 505 4.92 4.63 -7.48
N GLY A 506 4.91 3.68 -8.42
CA GLY A 506 6.09 3.33 -9.22
C GLY A 506 7.12 2.44 -8.50
N LYS A 507 6.86 2.03 -7.26
CA LYS A 507 7.66 1.05 -6.53
C LYS A 507 6.95 -0.30 -6.48
N LYS A 508 7.73 -1.39 -6.41
CA LYS A 508 7.21 -2.77 -6.30
C LYS A 508 7.10 -3.25 -4.86
N ASP A 509 7.85 -2.62 -3.97
CA ASP A 509 7.99 -2.95 -2.56
C ASP A 509 8.03 -1.67 -1.71
N SER A 510 8.01 -1.84 -0.41
CA SER A 510 8.03 -0.71 0.53
C SER A 510 9.42 -0.10 0.70
N GLY A 511 10.49 -0.86 0.42
CA GLY A 511 11.85 -0.50 0.83
C GLY A 511 11.97 -0.34 2.35
N GLY A 512 11.24 -1.17 3.13
CA GLY A 512 11.27 -1.14 4.59
C GLY A 512 12.66 -1.48 5.10
N ASP A 513 13.37 -0.48 5.63
CA ASP A 513 14.77 -0.53 6.05
C ASP A 513 14.88 -0.27 7.56
N GLY A 514 15.95 0.32 8.04
CA GLY A 514 16.23 0.50 9.45
C GLY A 514 15.08 1.08 10.26
N SER A 515 14.92 0.62 11.49
CA SER A 515 13.76 0.92 12.33
C SER A 515 14.13 1.27 13.77
N THR A 516 13.24 2.01 14.43
CA THR A 516 13.36 2.39 15.84
C THR A 516 11.99 2.45 16.51
N VAL A 517 11.98 2.42 17.84
CA VAL A 517 10.76 2.51 18.66
C VAL A 517 10.86 3.68 19.60
N ASP A 518 9.76 4.35 19.91
CA ASP A 518 9.72 5.38 20.95
C ASP A 518 9.24 4.82 22.32
N ALA A 519 9.33 5.64 23.35
CA ALA A 519 8.96 5.28 24.71
C ALA A 519 7.50 4.83 24.88
N LEU A 520 6.61 5.20 23.95
CA LEU A 520 5.20 4.78 23.94
C LEU A 520 4.95 3.52 23.08
N GLY A 521 6.02 2.90 22.56
CA GLY A 521 5.94 1.69 21.76
C GLY A 521 5.51 1.88 20.31
N ARG A 522 5.54 3.13 19.79
CA ARG A 522 5.31 3.39 18.37
C ARG A 522 6.56 3.02 17.58
N LEU A 523 6.37 2.27 16.50
CA LEU A 523 7.46 1.84 15.61
C LEU A 523 7.61 2.84 14.45
N TYR A 524 8.85 3.16 14.13
CA TYR A 524 9.25 4.01 13.01
C TYR A 524 10.11 3.20 12.07
N VAL A 525 9.72 3.13 10.79
CA VAL A 525 10.41 2.35 9.76
C VAL A 525 10.77 3.26 8.60
N THR A 526 12.04 3.34 8.24
CA THR A 526 12.47 4.00 6.99
C THR A 526 11.99 3.22 5.79
N SER A 527 11.61 3.92 4.73
CA SER A 527 11.02 3.30 3.54
C SER A 527 11.15 4.19 2.31
N HIS A 528 10.73 3.69 1.16
CA HIS A 528 10.62 4.52 -0.05
C HIS A 528 9.71 5.73 0.11
N ALA A 529 8.66 5.63 0.95
CA ALA A 529 7.72 6.72 1.21
C ALA A 529 8.28 7.80 2.16
N GLY A 530 9.23 7.46 3.00
CA GLY A 530 9.74 8.27 4.11
C GLY A 530 9.86 7.43 5.38
N VAL A 531 9.71 8.03 6.55
CA VAL A 531 9.68 7.28 7.81
C VAL A 531 8.22 7.02 8.18
N GLN A 532 7.80 5.76 8.10
CA GLN A 532 6.43 5.34 8.42
C GLN A 532 6.31 5.06 9.91
N MET A 533 5.38 5.72 10.58
CA MET A 533 5.13 5.53 12.00
C MET A 533 3.88 4.68 12.24
N PHE A 534 4.04 3.65 13.06
CA PHE A 534 2.95 2.78 13.50
C PHE A 534 2.71 2.94 15.00
N ASP A 535 1.47 2.95 15.42
CA ASP A 535 1.14 2.90 16.83
C ASP A 535 1.41 1.49 17.42
N TRP A 536 1.32 1.39 18.74
CA TRP A 536 1.61 0.15 19.49
C TRP A 536 0.68 -1.03 19.16
N ILE A 537 -0.42 -0.82 18.43
CA ILE A 537 -1.30 -1.89 17.94
C ILE A 537 -1.14 -2.13 16.43
N GLY A 538 -0.13 -1.52 15.79
CA GLY A 538 0.22 -1.75 14.40
C GLY A 538 -0.58 -0.93 13.37
N ARG A 539 -1.27 0.15 13.78
CA ARG A 539 -1.91 1.07 12.84
C ARG A 539 -0.90 2.09 12.34
N LEU A 540 -0.88 2.32 11.03
CA LEU A 540 -0.09 3.39 10.44
C LEU A 540 -0.63 4.74 10.93
N GLY A 541 0.17 5.47 11.68
CA GLY A 541 -0.15 6.80 12.20
C GLY A 541 0.28 7.95 11.30
N GLY A 542 0.98 7.65 10.21
CA GLY A 542 1.39 8.62 9.20
C GLY A 542 2.79 8.35 8.66
N VAL A 543 3.17 9.16 7.66
CA VAL A 543 4.48 9.09 7.01
C VAL A 543 5.18 10.43 7.20
N ILE A 544 6.31 10.41 7.88
CA ILE A 544 7.17 11.59 8.00
C ILE A 544 7.94 11.72 6.69
N ALA A 545 7.74 12.85 6.00
CA ALA A 545 8.36 13.11 4.72
C ALA A 545 9.89 13.07 4.81
N LYS A 546 10.52 12.60 3.75
CA LYS A 546 11.99 12.55 3.64
C LYS A 546 12.59 13.95 3.70
N PRO A 547 13.79 14.12 4.30
CA PRO A 547 14.51 15.39 4.27
C PRO A 547 14.77 15.90 2.84
N ARG A 548 15.04 14.97 1.93
CA ARG A 548 15.25 15.20 0.50
C ARG A 548 14.34 14.24 -0.28
N PRO A 549 13.31 14.75 -0.97
CA PRO A 549 12.31 13.90 -1.65
C PRO A 549 12.89 12.94 -2.69
N ASP A 550 13.95 13.34 -3.38
CA ASP A 550 14.65 12.60 -4.43
C ASP A 550 15.63 11.53 -3.91
N LYS A 551 15.93 11.54 -2.59
CA LYS A 551 16.89 10.61 -1.96
C LYS A 551 16.19 9.56 -1.09
N GLY A 552 16.86 8.42 -0.88
CA GLY A 552 16.43 7.40 0.07
C GLY A 552 16.70 7.78 1.52
N VAL A 553 16.01 7.09 2.44
CA VAL A 553 16.32 7.03 3.87
C VAL A 553 16.44 5.56 4.25
N TYR A 554 17.49 5.20 4.98
CA TYR A 554 17.89 3.81 5.18
C TYR A 554 17.93 3.39 6.65
N SER A 555 18.24 4.28 7.57
CA SER A 555 18.26 3.97 9.01
C SER A 555 17.74 5.15 9.82
N CYS A 556 17.13 4.89 10.97
CA CYS A 556 16.65 5.94 11.87
C CYS A 556 16.78 5.54 13.34
N VAL A 557 16.89 6.55 14.21
CA VAL A 557 16.94 6.37 15.66
C VAL A 557 16.55 7.64 16.40
N PHE A 558 16.03 7.50 17.61
CA PHE A 558 15.89 8.61 18.57
C PHE A 558 17.16 8.80 19.37
N ALA A 559 17.70 10.03 19.37
CA ALA A 559 18.90 10.42 20.10
C ALA A 559 18.89 11.95 20.39
N GLY A 560 20.03 12.52 20.71
CA GLY A 560 20.19 13.95 21.01
C GLY A 560 19.70 14.34 22.42
N PRO A 561 19.57 15.65 22.73
CA PRO A 561 19.12 16.10 24.03
C PRO A 561 17.76 15.50 24.43
N GLY A 562 17.74 14.80 25.57
CA GLY A 562 16.56 14.08 26.07
C GLY A 562 16.10 12.92 25.19
N ASN A 563 16.96 12.44 24.27
CA ASN A 563 16.61 11.45 23.25
C ASN A 563 15.36 11.82 22.42
N ALA A 564 15.13 13.12 22.21
CA ALA A 564 13.91 13.69 21.62
C ALA A 564 14.14 14.22 20.20
N TYR A 565 15.14 13.74 19.50
CA TYR A 565 15.35 14.01 18.09
C TYR A 565 15.32 12.70 17.31
N LEU A 566 14.53 12.67 16.24
CA LEU A 566 14.59 11.59 15.25
C LEU A 566 15.70 11.91 14.25
N TYR A 567 16.75 11.08 14.24
CA TYR A 567 17.82 11.12 13.25
C TYR A 567 17.52 10.15 12.12
N VAL A 568 17.89 10.51 10.89
CA VAL A 568 17.77 9.65 9.70
C VAL A 568 19.07 9.67 8.89
N CYS A 569 19.50 8.49 8.45
CA CYS A 569 20.59 8.28 7.50
C CYS A 569 20.00 8.25 6.10
N GLY A 570 20.42 9.17 5.22
CA GLY A 570 19.87 9.37 3.88
C GLY A 570 20.90 9.18 2.76
N GLY A 571 21.73 8.13 2.85
CA GLY A 571 22.81 7.86 1.90
C GLY A 571 23.97 8.84 2.08
N ASP A 572 24.05 9.89 1.29
CA ASP A 572 25.15 10.87 1.31
C ASP A 572 25.00 11.96 2.40
N ALA A 573 23.94 11.95 3.19
CA ALA A 573 23.71 12.93 4.25
C ALA A 573 22.92 12.37 5.43
N VAL A 574 23.06 13.01 6.59
CA VAL A 574 22.33 12.72 7.80
C VAL A 574 21.55 13.96 8.24
N HIS A 575 20.31 13.75 8.62
CA HIS A 575 19.41 14.79 9.10
C HIS A 575 18.81 14.40 10.44
N ARG A 576 18.35 15.41 11.18
CA ARG A 576 17.59 15.19 12.40
C ARG A 576 16.36 16.10 12.45
N ARG A 577 15.40 15.74 13.26
CA ARG A 577 14.19 16.49 13.51
C ARG A 577 13.78 16.39 14.96
N LYS A 578 13.47 17.53 15.59
CA LYS A 578 12.98 17.55 16.96
C LYS A 578 11.59 16.89 17.05
N THR A 579 11.40 16.08 18.08
CA THR A 579 10.13 15.39 18.33
C THR A 579 9.56 15.73 19.70
N LEU A 580 8.27 15.44 19.90
CA LEU A 580 7.54 15.51 21.17
C LEU A 580 7.52 14.15 21.89
N THR A 581 8.27 13.18 21.37
CA THR A 581 8.50 11.86 21.94
C THR A 581 10.00 11.59 22.05
N GLN A 582 10.37 10.51 22.71
CA GLN A 582 11.77 10.18 22.99
C GLN A 582 12.01 8.67 22.86
N ALA A 583 13.28 8.23 22.85
CA ALA A 583 13.64 6.82 22.96
C ALA A 583 13.09 6.19 24.26
N PRO A 584 12.91 4.86 24.30
CA PRO A 584 12.51 4.10 25.47
C PRO A 584 13.46 4.24 26.65
#